data_f475b2ac0eb87627114bd4842414276a
#
_entry.id   f475b2ac0eb87627114bd4842414276a
#
_cell.length_a   1.000
_cell.length_b   1.000
_cell.length_c   1.000
_cell.angle_alpha   90.00
_cell.angle_beta   90.00
_cell.angle_gamma   90.00
#
_symmetry.space_group_name_H-M   'P 1'
#
loop_
_entity.id
_entity.type
_entity.pdbx_description
1 polymer ?
#
loop_
_entity_poly.entity_id
_entity_poly.type
_entity_poly.pdbx_seq_one_letter_code
_entity_poly.pdbx_strand_id
1 'polypeptide(L)'
;MSADRCPTGAEAVDRLLGGGLETDSVTEIYGEGGTGKTIFCLAVACRVARAGRWVFYIDTECVSADRLTATAGDDREAVLSHLLLSSPTSLEEQGRAVSAACALAREAKRPIGLIVLDSATYYYRLARPDTVEDEARQALSLEIADLVATALAAGVPVLFTNQVYRSMRDGTLEPLGGSFLNHAAKTILRFDRGSGDRRRVVLVKHRSRPEGTAEFRITASGVT
;
A
#
# COMPACT_ATOMS: atom_id res chain seq x y z
N MET A 1 -20.50 -13.72 6.24
CA MET A 1 -19.22 -14.44 6.04
C MET A 1 -18.12 -13.48 6.44
N SER A 2 -17.20 -13.90 7.33
CA SER A 2 -16.03 -13.08 7.67
C SER A 2 -15.16 -12.99 6.42
N ALA A 3 -14.82 -11.78 5.96
CA ALA A 3 -13.85 -11.62 4.88
C ALA A 3 -12.52 -12.25 5.34
N ASP A 4 -11.86 -12.98 4.44
CA ASP A 4 -10.51 -13.46 4.69
C ASP A 4 -9.59 -12.29 4.99
N ARG A 5 -8.62 -12.49 5.87
CA ARG A 5 -7.68 -11.45 6.30
C ARG A 5 -6.25 -11.83 5.88
N CYS A 6 -5.51 -10.83 5.44
CA CYS A 6 -4.09 -10.95 5.15
C CYS A 6 -3.31 -10.31 6.33
N PRO A 7 -2.69 -11.10 7.23
CA PRO A 7 -1.94 -10.57 8.35
C PRO A 7 -0.76 -9.73 7.90
N THR A 8 -0.55 -8.59 8.54
CA THR A 8 0.53 -7.64 8.17
C THR A 8 1.89 -8.05 8.73
N GLY A 9 1.90 -8.79 9.84
CA GLY A 9 3.09 -9.15 10.60
C GLY A 9 3.38 -8.20 11.75
N ALA A 10 2.70 -7.06 11.83
CA ALA A 10 2.66 -6.19 13.00
C ALA A 10 1.42 -6.54 13.83
N GLU A 11 1.60 -7.33 14.89
CA GLU A 11 0.48 -7.89 15.65
C GLU A 11 -0.49 -6.83 16.19
N ALA A 12 0.04 -5.69 16.64
CA ALA A 12 -0.79 -4.60 17.14
C ALA A 12 -1.65 -3.98 16.03
N VAL A 13 -1.12 -3.88 14.81
CA VAL A 13 -1.86 -3.40 13.63
C VAL A 13 -2.89 -4.45 13.19
N ASP A 14 -2.54 -5.74 13.24
CA ASP A 14 -3.46 -6.82 12.91
C ASP A 14 -4.65 -6.83 13.88
N ARG A 15 -4.42 -6.65 15.19
CA ARG A 15 -5.52 -6.51 16.18
C ARG A 15 -6.40 -5.30 15.88
N LEU A 16 -5.81 -4.16 15.54
CA LEU A 16 -6.55 -2.93 15.17
C LEU A 16 -7.45 -3.18 13.95
N LEU A 17 -6.94 -3.89 12.94
CA LEU A 17 -7.65 -4.24 11.72
C LEU A 17 -8.60 -5.46 11.86
N GLY A 18 -8.53 -6.18 12.99
CA GLY A 18 -9.33 -7.38 13.21
C GLY A 18 -8.82 -8.63 12.50
N GLY A 19 -7.47 -8.73 12.39
CA GLY A 19 -6.77 -9.89 11.86
C GLY A 19 -5.89 -9.60 10.65
N GLY A 20 -5.83 -8.35 10.18
CA GLY A 20 -5.02 -7.94 9.02
C GLY A 20 -5.82 -7.22 7.94
N LEU A 21 -5.22 -7.06 6.76
CA LEU A 21 -5.85 -6.41 5.60
C LEU A 21 -7.03 -7.23 5.09
N GLU A 22 -8.08 -6.56 4.68
CA GLU A 22 -9.25 -7.21 4.04
C GLU A 22 -8.92 -7.62 2.60
N THR A 23 -9.23 -8.87 2.23
CA THR A 23 -8.84 -9.41 0.92
C THR A 23 -9.70 -8.93 -0.25
N ASP A 24 -10.86 -8.37 0.03
CA ASP A 24 -11.80 -7.87 -0.98
C ASP A 24 -11.83 -6.34 -1.06
N SER A 25 -10.77 -5.68 -0.60
CA SER A 25 -10.76 -4.23 -0.48
C SER A 25 -9.39 -3.61 -0.65
N VAL A 26 -9.41 -2.30 -0.80
CA VAL A 26 -8.22 -1.47 -0.91
C VAL A 26 -7.96 -0.79 0.42
N THR A 27 -6.71 -0.88 0.89
CA THR A 27 -6.20 -0.18 2.09
C THR A 27 -5.25 0.93 1.66
N GLU A 28 -5.53 2.14 2.11
CA GLU A 28 -4.65 3.30 1.97
C GLU A 28 -3.78 3.47 3.22
N ILE A 29 -2.49 3.73 3.02
CA ILE A 29 -1.57 4.18 4.07
C ILE A 29 -1.05 5.56 3.69
N TYR A 30 -1.29 6.57 4.53
CA TYR A 30 -0.72 7.89 4.31
C TYR A 30 0.08 8.40 5.52
N GLY A 31 0.91 9.41 5.30
CA GLY A 31 1.73 10.03 6.33
C GLY A 31 2.98 10.69 5.76
N GLU A 32 3.68 11.45 6.59
CA GLU A 32 4.90 12.14 6.20
C GLU A 32 6.02 11.19 5.73
N GLY A 33 7.02 11.73 5.04
CA GLY A 33 8.21 10.96 4.68
C GLY A 33 8.91 10.36 5.92
N GLY A 34 9.37 9.10 5.84
CA GLY A 34 10.05 8.41 6.93
C GLY A 34 9.15 7.90 8.06
N THR A 35 7.83 7.89 7.89
CA THR A 35 6.90 7.27 8.85
C THR A 35 6.85 5.74 8.73
N GLY A 36 7.55 5.14 7.76
CA GLY A 36 7.67 3.69 7.63
C GLY A 36 6.67 3.03 6.70
N LYS A 37 5.95 3.78 5.85
CA LYS A 37 4.97 3.24 4.89
C LYS A 37 5.57 2.16 4.00
N THR A 38 6.64 2.48 3.29
CA THR A 38 7.36 1.55 2.40
C THR A 38 7.86 0.31 3.15
N ILE A 39 8.45 0.49 4.35
CA ILE A 39 8.95 -0.63 5.14
C ILE A 39 7.81 -1.56 5.57
N PHE A 40 6.67 -0.98 5.94
CA PHE A 40 5.48 -1.75 6.27
C PHE A 40 4.96 -2.52 5.04
N CYS A 41 4.86 -1.87 3.88
CA CYS A 41 4.47 -2.52 2.63
C CYS A 41 5.38 -3.69 2.26
N LEU A 42 6.71 -3.49 2.37
CA LEU A 42 7.69 -4.55 2.13
C LEU A 42 7.54 -5.71 3.11
N ALA A 43 7.33 -5.44 4.40
CA ALA A 43 7.15 -6.48 5.40
C ALA A 43 5.91 -7.35 5.10
N VAL A 44 4.78 -6.70 4.74
CA VAL A 44 3.57 -7.40 4.32
C VAL A 44 3.83 -8.22 3.05
N ALA A 45 4.48 -7.63 2.05
CA ALA A 45 4.82 -8.29 0.79
C ALA A 45 5.70 -9.54 1.01
N CYS A 46 6.79 -9.41 1.79
CA CYS A 46 7.66 -10.52 2.14
C CYS A 46 6.92 -11.63 2.91
N ARG A 47 6.01 -11.26 3.81
CA ARG A 47 5.19 -12.22 4.54
C ARG A 47 4.27 -13.03 3.63
N VAL A 48 3.59 -12.36 2.70
CA VAL A 48 2.71 -13.01 1.72
C VAL A 48 3.51 -13.93 0.80
N ALA A 49 4.67 -13.47 0.34
CA ALA A 49 5.57 -14.26 -0.51
C ALA A 49 6.11 -15.51 0.22
N ARG A 50 6.49 -15.40 1.51
CA ARG A 50 6.87 -16.58 2.34
C ARG A 50 5.77 -17.62 2.46
N ALA A 51 4.52 -17.21 2.39
CA ALA A 51 3.38 -18.12 2.39
C ALA A 51 3.13 -18.79 1.01
N GLY A 52 4.06 -18.63 0.05
CA GLY A 52 3.96 -19.20 -1.29
C GLY A 52 2.96 -18.51 -2.21
N ARG A 53 2.50 -17.30 -1.86
CA ARG A 53 1.60 -16.52 -2.69
C ARG A 53 2.37 -15.42 -3.44
N TRP A 54 2.00 -15.17 -4.67
CA TRP A 54 2.61 -14.13 -5.47
C TRP A 54 2.22 -12.73 -4.99
N VAL A 55 3.18 -11.82 -5.02
CA VAL A 55 2.97 -10.41 -4.73
C VAL A 55 3.33 -9.59 -5.96
N PHE A 56 2.46 -8.70 -6.38
CA PHE A 56 2.81 -7.69 -7.37
C PHE A 56 3.10 -6.38 -6.63
N TYR A 57 4.36 -5.93 -6.69
CA TYR A 57 4.83 -4.73 -6.02
C TYR A 57 5.21 -3.67 -7.07
N ILE A 58 4.46 -2.57 -7.11
CA ILE A 58 4.72 -1.43 -7.98
C ILE A 58 5.42 -0.37 -7.14
N ASP A 59 6.71 -0.17 -7.42
CA ASP A 59 7.61 0.70 -6.69
C ASP A 59 7.90 1.97 -7.49
N THR A 60 7.34 3.10 -7.07
CA THR A 60 7.53 4.41 -7.72
C THR A 60 8.57 5.28 -7.04
N GLU A 61 9.04 4.90 -5.86
CA GLU A 61 9.97 5.69 -5.04
C GLU A 61 11.37 5.06 -4.90
N CYS A 62 11.65 3.99 -5.65
CA CYS A 62 12.93 3.28 -5.69
C CYS A 62 13.33 2.67 -4.34
N VAL A 63 12.66 1.60 -3.98
CA VAL A 63 13.01 0.79 -2.79
C VAL A 63 14.44 0.28 -2.89
N SER A 64 15.24 0.47 -1.83
CA SER A 64 16.59 -0.05 -1.76
C SER A 64 16.60 -1.59 -1.80
N ALA A 65 17.43 -2.16 -2.69
CA ALA A 65 17.65 -3.60 -2.77
C ALA A 65 18.16 -4.19 -1.44
N ASP A 66 18.99 -3.44 -0.71
CA ASP A 66 19.46 -3.85 0.62
C ASP A 66 18.32 -3.95 1.62
N ARG A 67 17.38 -3.00 1.57
CA ARG A 67 16.21 -3.02 2.45
C ARG A 67 15.28 -4.19 2.12
N LEU A 68 15.03 -4.46 0.85
CA LEU A 68 14.25 -5.61 0.41
C LEU A 68 14.92 -6.92 0.87
N THR A 69 16.22 -7.06 0.64
CA THR A 69 17.00 -8.23 1.05
C THR A 69 16.98 -8.42 2.57
N ALA A 70 17.17 -7.35 3.35
CA ALA A 70 17.10 -7.40 4.82
C ALA A 70 15.71 -7.80 5.32
N THR A 71 14.64 -7.32 4.68
CA THR A 71 13.25 -7.67 5.05
C THR A 71 12.91 -9.11 4.64
N ALA A 72 13.44 -9.59 3.52
CA ALA A 72 13.29 -10.98 3.09
C ALA A 72 14.03 -11.96 4.03
N GLY A 73 15.14 -11.53 4.65
CA GLY A 73 15.88 -12.33 5.64
C GLY A 73 16.48 -13.60 5.05
N ASP A 74 16.50 -14.66 5.86
CA ASP A 74 17.11 -15.95 5.46
C ASP A 74 16.32 -16.65 4.35
N ASP A 75 15.03 -16.38 4.21
CA ASP A 75 14.15 -16.94 3.17
C ASP A 75 14.16 -16.15 1.87
N ARG A 76 15.18 -15.32 1.64
CA ARG A 76 15.21 -14.36 0.52
C ARG A 76 14.95 -14.97 -0.85
N GLU A 77 15.48 -16.16 -1.15
CA GLU A 77 15.26 -16.82 -2.43
C GLU A 77 13.78 -17.18 -2.62
N ALA A 78 13.16 -17.77 -1.61
CA ALA A 78 11.74 -18.12 -1.62
C ALA A 78 10.86 -16.86 -1.73
N VAL A 79 11.21 -15.79 -1.02
CA VAL A 79 10.49 -14.50 -1.07
C VAL A 79 10.61 -13.87 -2.45
N LEU A 80 11.84 -13.73 -2.96
CA LEU A 80 12.08 -13.07 -4.25
C LEU A 80 11.50 -13.85 -5.43
N SER A 81 11.43 -15.20 -5.35
CA SER A 81 10.79 -16.01 -6.39
C SER A 81 9.27 -15.81 -6.50
N HIS A 82 8.64 -15.23 -5.48
CA HIS A 82 7.19 -14.92 -5.44
C HIS A 82 6.91 -13.42 -5.52
N LEU A 83 7.91 -12.59 -5.76
CA LEU A 83 7.76 -11.13 -5.86
C LEU A 83 7.92 -10.67 -7.31
N LEU A 84 6.86 -10.11 -7.87
CA LEU A 84 6.86 -9.41 -9.15
C LEU A 84 7.05 -7.92 -8.88
N LEU A 85 8.27 -7.43 -9.04
CA LEU A 85 8.62 -6.03 -8.82
C LEU A 85 8.56 -5.27 -10.14
N SER A 86 7.85 -4.15 -10.17
CA SER A 86 7.78 -3.20 -11.27
C SER A 86 8.20 -1.83 -10.76
N SER A 87 9.14 -1.18 -11.45
CA SER A 87 9.64 0.14 -11.08
C SER A 87 9.35 1.14 -12.21
N PRO A 88 8.11 1.64 -12.34
CA PRO A 88 7.75 2.60 -13.38
C PRO A 88 8.53 3.89 -13.21
N THR A 89 8.76 4.61 -14.31
CA THR A 89 9.49 5.88 -14.37
C THR A 89 8.59 7.06 -14.76
N SER A 90 7.30 6.80 -15.00
CA SER A 90 6.29 7.82 -15.34
C SER A 90 4.90 7.39 -14.88
N LEU A 91 3.96 8.34 -14.87
CA LEU A 91 2.55 8.06 -14.56
C LEU A 91 1.94 7.05 -15.56
N GLU A 92 2.30 7.16 -16.83
CA GLU A 92 1.84 6.23 -17.86
C GLU A 92 2.35 4.80 -17.61
N GLU A 93 3.62 4.66 -17.24
CA GLU A 93 4.21 3.35 -16.89
C GLU A 93 3.59 2.79 -15.59
N GLN A 94 3.29 3.66 -14.61
CA GLN A 94 2.55 3.27 -13.41
C GLN A 94 1.19 2.69 -13.78
N GLY A 95 0.43 3.35 -14.67
CA GLY A 95 -0.85 2.86 -15.15
C GLY A 95 -0.74 1.50 -15.86
N ARG A 96 0.31 1.31 -16.69
CA ARG A 96 0.58 0.00 -17.32
C ARG A 96 0.90 -1.08 -16.29
N ALA A 97 1.69 -0.77 -15.27
CA ALA A 97 2.02 -1.70 -14.20
C ALA A 97 0.78 -2.08 -13.38
N VAL A 98 -0.08 -1.12 -13.05
CA VAL A 98 -1.36 -1.36 -12.38
C VAL A 98 -2.24 -2.28 -13.21
N SER A 99 -2.41 -1.98 -14.50
CA SER A 99 -3.22 -2.81 -15.40
C SER A 99 -2.70 -4.25 -15.51
N ALA A 100 -1.37 -4.41 -15.57
CA ALA A 100 -0.74 -5.74 -15.60
C ALA A 100 -0.97 -6.51 -14.29
N ALA A 101 -0.84 -5.86 -13.12
CA ALA A 101 -1.12 -6.46 -11.82
C ALA A 101 -2.58 -6.92 -11.71
N CYS A 102 -3.51 -6.07 -12.15
CA CYS A 102 -4.93 -6.34 -12.16
C CYS A 102 -5.29 -7.53 -13.09
N ALA A 103 -4.72 -7.56 -14.28
CA ALA A 103 -4.92 -8.66 -15.21
C ALA A 103 -4.43 -10.00 -14.64
N LEU A 104 -3.21 -10.03 -14.08
CA LEU A 104 -2.67 -11.24 -13.46
C LEU A 104 -3.50 -11.74 -12.28
N ALA A 105 -4.03 -10.82 -11.46
CA ALA A 105 -4.87 -11.19 -10.32
C ALA A 105 -6.22 -11.78 -10.77
N ARG A 106 -6.80 -11.27 -11.86
CA ARG A 106 -8.07 -11.76 -12.41
C ARG A 106 -7.93 -13.08 -13.18
N GLU A 107 -6.80 -13.31 -13.83
CA GLU A 107 -6.57 -14.55 -14.61
C GLU A 107 -6.46 -15.82 -13.75
N ALA A 108 -6.25 -15.69 -12.46
CA ALA A 108 -6.14 -16.79 -11.49
C ALA A 108 -5.11 -17.90 -11.84
N LYS A 109 -4.26 -17.67 -12.84
CA LYS A 109 -3.18 -18.62 -13.21
C LYS A 109 -2.10 -18.73 -12.14
N ARG A 110 -1.95 -17.66 -11.34
CA ARG A 110 -1.03 -17.60 -10.19
C ARG A 110 -1.81 -17.15 -8.96
N PRO A 111 -1.56 -17.73 -7.79
CA PRO A 111 -2.27 -17.32 -6.57
C PRO A 111 -1.73 -15.97 -6.09
N ILE A 112 -2.15 -14.87 -6.73
CA ILE A 112 -1.81 -13.52 -6.26
C ILE A 112 -2.35 -13.35 -4.85
N GLY A 113 -1.50 -12.97 -3.92
CA GLY A 113 -1.82 -12.78 -2.51
C GLY A 113 -1.88 -11.34 -2.06
N LEU A 114 -1.27 -10.43 -2.86
CA LEU A 114 -1.22 -9.01 -2.55
C LEU A 114 -0.84 -8.21 -3.79
N ILE A 115 -1.46 -7.04 -3.95
CA ILE A 115 -0.98 -5.99 -4.86
C ILE A 115 -0.56 -4.80 -4.00
N VAL A 116 0.65 -4.26 -4.24
CA VAL A 116 1.16 -3.05 -3.57
C VAL A 116 1.45 -1.99 -4.62
N LEU A 117 1.02 -0.76 -4.37
CA LEU A 117 1.38 0.44 -5.13
C LEU A 117 2.04 1.46 -4.18
N ASP A 118 3.35 1.58 -4.21
CA ASP A 118 4.14 2.41 -3.30
C ASP A 118 5.02 3.41 -4.08
N SER A 119 4.57 4.67 -4.26
CA SER A 119 3.31 5.26 -3.83
C SER A 119 2.40 5.59 -5.02
N ALA A 120 1.09 5.59 -4.81
CA ALA A 120 0.11 5.94 -5.83
C ALA A 120 0.26 7.38 -6.33
N THR A 121 0.73 8.29 -5.49
CA THR A 121 0.70 9.74 -5.76
C THR A 121 2.06 10.33 -6.10
N TYR A 122 3.11 9.54 -6.26
CA TYR A 122 4.44 10.05 -6.58
C TYR A 122 4.46 10.82 -7.92
N TYR A 123 4.05 10.18 -9.01
CA TYR A 123 4.02 10.81 -10.33
C TYR A 123 2.88 11.81 -10.49
N TYR A 124 1.73 11.59 -9.84
CA TYR A 124 0.66 12.58 -9.76
C TYR A 124 1.17 13.93 -9.21
N ARG A 125 1.97 13.91 -8.14
CA ARG A 125 2.55 15.13 -7.54
C ARG A 125 3.55 15.83 -8.46
N LEU A 126 4.22 15.09 -9.35
CA LEU A 126 5.19 15.66 -10.30
C LEU A 126 4.52 16.27 -11.53
N ALA A 127 3.24 16.00 -11.77
CA ALA A 127 2.49 16.64 -12.84
C ALA A 127 2.34 18.15 -12.56
N ARG A 128 2.60 18.97 -13.59
CA ARG A 128 2.58 20.44 -13.46
C ARG A 128 1.13 20.97 -13.38
N PRO A 129 0.88 22.09 -12.61
CA PRO A 129 -0.47 22.55 -12.31
C PRO A 129 -1.32 23.05 -13.50
N ASP A 130 -0.71 23.43 -14.64
CA ASP A 130 -1.37 24.35 -15.57
C ASP A 130 -2.22 23.69 -16.68
N THR A 131 -2.13 22.40 -16.94
CA THR A 131 -2.99 21.68 -17.92
C THR A 131 -3.01 20.16 -17.71
N VAL A 132 -2.05 19.62 -16.98
CA VAL A 132 -1.80 18.17 -16.82
C VAL A 132 -2.42 17.64 -15.53
N GLU A 133 -2.84 18.52 -14.60
CA GLU A 133 -3.36 18.10 -13.29
C GLU A 133 -4.69 17.35 -13.42
N ASP A 134 -5.58 17.75 -14.31
CA ASP A 134 -6.85 17.06 -14.53
C ASP A 134 -6.64 15.70 -15.20
N GLU A 135 -5.72 15.61 -16.16
CA GLU A 135 -5.36 14.36 -16.82
C GLU A 135 -4.67 13.39 -15.84
N ALA A 136 -3.72 13.89 -15.05
CA ALA A 136 -3.03 13.11 -14.03
C ALA A 136 -3.99 12.62 -12.94
N ARG A 137 -4.94 13.46 -12.53
CA ARG A 137 -6.00 13.09 -11.58
C ARG A 137 -6.95 12.04 -12.16
N GLN A 138 -7.32 12.18 -13.42
CA GLN A 138 -8.13 11.19 -14.12
C GLN A 138 -7.39 9.85 -14.23
N ALA A 139 -6.13 9.85 -14.64
CA ALA A 139 -5.29 8.66 -14.73
C ALA A 139 -5.19 7.95 -13.37
N LEU A 140 -4.83 8.66 -12.31
CA LEU A 140 -4.79 8.12 -10.95
C LEU A 140 -6.16 7.56 -10.52
N SER A 141 -7.25 8.24 -10.87
CA SER A 141 -8.60 7.80 -10.53
C SER A 141 -8.96 6.48 -11.22
N LEU A 142 -8.56 6.32 -12.48
CA LEU A 142 -8.77 5.08 -13.24
C LEU A 142 -7.92 3.92 -12.67
N GLU A 143 -6.66 4.18 -12.32
CA GLU A 143 -5.79 3.19 -11.69
C GLU A 143 -6.39 2.66 -10.37
N ILE A 144 -6.81 3.57 -9.50
CA ILE A 144 -7.41 3.19 -8.22
C ILE A 144 -8.75 2.47 -8.41
N ALA A 145 -9.56 2.89 -9.38
CA ALA A 145 -10.83 2.22 -9.69
C ALA A 145 -10.59 0.78 -10.18
N ASP A 146 -9.56 0.55 -11.01
CA ASP A 146 -9.19 -0.79 -11.49
C ASP A 146 -8.68 -1.68 -10.34
N LEU A 147 -7.87 -1.13 -9.43
CA LEU A 147 -7.43 -1.82 -8.22
C LEU A 147 -8.61 -2.20 -7.31
N VAL A 148 -9.58 -1.29 -7.11
CA VAL A 148 -10.80 -1.58 -6.32
C VAL A 148 -11.62 -2.69 -6.95
N ALA A 149 -11.85 -2.61 -8.25
CA ALA A 149 -12.60 -3.63 -8.99
C ALA A 149 -11.89 -4.99 -8.93
N THR A 150 -10.57 -4.99 -9.02
CA THR A 150 -9.73 -6.20 -8.93
C THR A 150 -9.77 -6.82 -7.54
N ALA A 151 -9.59 -6.00 -6.49
CA ALA A 151 -9.67 -6.48 -5.11
C ALA A 151 -10.99 -7.21 -4.86
N LEU A 152 -12.10 -6.60 -5.28
CA LEU A 152 -13.44 -7.17 -5.11
C LEU A 152 -13.65 -8.44 -5.93
N ALA A 153 -13.24 -8.44 -7.22
CA ALA A 153 -13.50 -9.55 -8.13
C ALA A 153 -12.60 -10.77 -7.86
N ALA A 154 -11.34 -10.54 -7.51
CA ALA A 154 -10.34 -11.60 -7.31
C ALA A 154 -10.15 -11.99 -5.83
N GLY A 155 -10.74 -11.26 -4.87
CA GLY A 155 -10.55 -11.50 -3.45
C GLY A 155 -9.08 -11.28 -3.02
N VAL A 156 -8.40 -10.29 -3.62
CA VAL A 156 -6.99 -9.98 -3.37
C VAL A 156 -6.87 -8.66 -2.61
N PRO A 157 -6.15 -8.62 -1.48
CA PRO A 157 -5.89 -7.38 -0.77
C PRO A 157 -5.04 -6.46 -1.64
N VAL A 158 -5.42 -5.18 -1.67
CA VAL A 158 -4.64 -4.12 -2.31
C VAL A 158 -4.19 -3.14 -1.25
N LEU A 159 -2.92 -2.80 -1.27
CA LEU A 159 -2.30 -1.84 -0.37
C LEU A 159 -1.66 -0.73 -1.21
N PHE A 160 -2.03 0.51 -0.99
CA PHE A 160 -1.31 1.61 -1.59
C PHE A 160 -0.85 2.64 -0.56
N THR A 161 0.28 3.27 -0.83
CA THR A 161 0.75 4.39 -0.03
C THR A 161 0.44 5.70 -0.72
N ASN A 162 0.21 6.72 0.11
CA ASN A 162 -0.11 8.06 -0.33
C ASN A 162 0.78 9.08 0.39
N GLN A 163 1.19 10.10 -0.34
CA GLN A 163 1.93 11.22 0.22
C GLN A 163 0.96 12.24 0.82
N VAL A 164 1.47 13.13 1.65
CA VAL A 164 0.68 14.17 2.31
C VAL A 164 1.17 15.56 1.93
N TYR A 165 0.28 16.52 2.04
CA TYR A 165 0.59 17.94 2.01
C TYR A 165 0.07 18.61 3.28
N ARG A 166 0.59 19.78 3.58
CA ARG A 166 0.11 20.58 4.70
C ARG A 166 -0.95 21.56 4.22
N SER A 167 -2.15 21.43 4.77
CA SER A 167 -3.27 22.33 4.48
C SER A 167 -2.90 23.77 4.83
N MET A 168 -3.14 24.69 3.89
CA MET A 168 -2.91 26.12 4.11
C MET A 168 -3.95 26.76 5.05
N ARG A 169 -5.06 26.07 5.32
CA ARG A 169 -6.16 26.61 6.15
C ARG A 169 -5.86 26.49 7.62
N ASP A 170 -5.37 25.33 8.05
CA ASP A 170 -5.26 24.97 9.47
C ASP A 170 -3.94 24.23 9.80
N GLY A 171 -3.06 24.05 8.82
CA GLY A 171 -1.79 23.37 8.97
C GLY A 171 -1.91 21.86 9.17
N THR A 172 -3.08 21.26 9.02
CA THR A 172 -3.27 19.81 9.11
C THR A 172 -2.58 19.08 7.96
N LEU A 173 -2.20 17.82 8.22
CA LEU A 173 -1.66 16.93 7.19
C LEU A 173 -2.80 16.23 6.49
N GLU A 174 -2.93 16.47 5.19
CA GLU A 174 -3.96 15.85 4.35
C GLU A 174 -3.32 14.98 3.28
N PRO A 175 -3.91 13.79 2.95
CA PRO A 175 -3.43 12.95 1.88
C PRO A 175 -3.65 13.61 0.52
N LEU A 176 -2.72 13.40 -0.42
CA LEU A 176 -2.85 13.83 -1.82
C LEU A 176 -3.97 13.07 -2.54
N GLY A 177 -4.45 13.63 -3.67
CA GLY A 177 -5.49 12.98 -4.50
C GLY A 177 -6.92 13.25 -4.04
N GLY A 178 -7.10 13.97 -2.90
CA GLY A 178 -8.41 14.49 -2.46
C GLY A 178 -9.44 13.43 -2.09
N SER A 179 -10.72 13.83 -2.15
CA SER A 179 -11.85 13.01 -1.69
C SER A 179 -12.01 11.68 -2.46
N PHE A 180 -11.56 11.61 -3.71
CA PHE A 180 -11.71 10.39 -4.52
C PHE A 180 -10.97 9.19 -3.88
N LEU A 181 -9.70 9.35 -3.52
CA LEU A 181 -8.91 8.29 -2.89
C LEU A 181 -9.51 7.88 -1.54
N ASN A 182 -9.93 8.86 -0.75
CA ASN A 182 -10.60 8.62 0.53
C ASN A 182 -11.90 7.80 0.40
N HIS A 183 -12.64 7.96 -0.70
CA HIS A 183 -13.85 7.18 -0.95
C HIS A 183 -13.56 5.79 -1.49
N ALA A 184 -12.53 5.65 -2.32
CA ALA A 184 -12.13 4.38 -2.91
C ALA A 184 -11.62 3.39 -1.86
N ALA A 185 -10.74 3.81 -0.96
CA ALA A 185 -10.23 2.98 0.11
C ALA A 185 -11.31 2.68 1.17
N LYS A 186 -11.46 1.41 1.54
CA LYS A 186 -12.37 0.97 2.63
C LYS A 186 -11.69 1.01 3.99
N THR A 187 -10.36 0.92 4.00
CA THR A 187 -9.51 1.06 5.16
C THR A 187 -8.50 2.17 4.91
N ILE A 188 -8.38 3.10 5.84
CA ILE A 188 -7.41 4.21 5.76
C ILE A 188 -6.61 4.24 7.06
N LEU A 189 -5.29 4.13 6.91
CA LEU A 189 -4.32 4.16 8.01
C LEU A 189 -3.45 5.40 7.88
N ARG A 190 -3.40 6.22 8.92
CA ARG A 190 -2.40 7.29 9.03
C ARG A 190 -1.21 6.79 9.82
N PHE A 191 -0.02 6.99 9.27
CA PHE A 191 1.24 6.65 9.93
C PHE A 191 1.91 7.93 10.43
N ASP A 192 2.21 7.93 11.73
CA ASP A 192 2.91 9.01 12.41
C ASP A 192 4.27 8.50 12.93
N ARG A 193 5.26 9.40 13.05
CA ARG A 193 6.53 9.08 13.69
C ARG A 193 6.31 8.97 15.20
N GLY A 194 6.87 7.93 15.80
CA GLY A 194 7.04 7.80 17.23
C GLY A 194 8.49 8.11 17.64
N SER A 195 8.86 7.79 18.88
CA SER A 195 10.24 7.91 19.36
C SER A 195 11.10 6.74 18.84
N GLY A 196 12.28 7.05 18.30
CA GLY A 196 13.23 6.05 17.78
C GLY A 196 12.66 5.21 16.66
N ASP A 197 12.61 3.90 16.87
CA ASP A 197 12.13 2.89 15.93
C ASP A 197 10.59 2.72 15.92
N ARG A 198 9.90 3.33 16.88
CA ARG A 198 8.44 3.23 17.01
C ARG A 198 7.72 4.05 15.96
N ARG A 199 6.59 3.53 15.53
CA ARG A 199 5.64 4.20 14.64
C ARG A 199 4.24 4.06 15.22
N ARG A 200 3.45 5.12 15.11
CA ARG A 200 2.04 5.11 15.50
C ARG A 200 1.19 4.96 14.25
N VAL A 201 0.20 4.09 14.33
CA VAL A 201 -0.82 3.90 13.31
C VAL A 201 -2.15 4.38 13.88
N VAL A 202 -2.84 5.22 13.12
CA VAL A 202 -4.20 5.65 13.41
C VAL A 202 -5.12 5.05 12.36
N LEU A 203 -6.11 4.28 12.78
CA LEU A 203 -7.19 3.81 11.92
C LEU A 203 -8.18 4.97 11.75
N VAL A 204 -8.11 5.63 10.60
CA VAL A 204 -8.94 6.81 10.27
C VAL A 204 -10.29 6.39 9.70
N LYS A 205 -10.29 5.28 8.96
CA LYS A 205 -11.50 4.74 8.34
C LYS A 205 -11.41 3.23 8.25
N HIS A 206 -12.53 2.58 8.53
CA HIS A 206 -12.71 1.15 8.29
C HIS A 206 -14.20 0.84 8.18
N ARG A 207 -14.58 -0.07 7.27
CA ARG A 207 -16.01 -0.39 7.03
C ARG A 207 -16.70 -1.10 8.20
N SER A 208 -15.94 -1.72 9.11
CA SER A 208 -16.52 -2.57 10.18
C SER A 208 -15.79 -2.46 11.53
N ARG A 209 -14.83 -1.54 11.67
CA ARG A 209 -14.09 -1.32 12.91
C ARG A 209 -14.19 0.14 13.32
N PRO A 210 -14.25 0.44 14.63
CA PRO A 210 -14.15 1.80 15.11
C PRO A 210 -12.76 2.37 14.88
N GLU A 211 -12.65 3.68 14.85
CA GLU A 211 -11.37 4.38 14.90
C GLU A 211 -10.56 3.92 16.12
N GLY A 212 -9.24 3.92 15.96
CA GLY A 212 -8.35 3.46 17.01
C GLY A 212 -6.89 3.70 16.65
N THR A 213 -6.00 3.34 17.56
CA THR A 213 -4.56 3.50 17.36
C THR A 213 -3.81 2.24 17.75
N ALA A 214 -2.70 2.00 17.06
CA ALA A 214 -1.73 0.97 17.40
C ALA A 214 -0.31 1.52 17.24
N GLU A 215 0.66 0.81 17.79
CA GLU A 215 2.07 1.09 17.57
C GLU A 215 2.75 -0.14 17.02
N PHE A 216 3.71 0.06 16.14
CA PHE A 216 4.64 -0.97 15.69
C PHE A 216 6.07 -0.44 15.70
N ARG A 217 7.04 -1.33 15.59
CA ARG A 217 8.46 -0.97 15.50
C ARG A 217 9.00 -1.32 14.12
N ILE A 218 9.87 -0.45 13.61
CA ILE A 218 10.69 -0.75 12.45
C ILE A 218 11.97 -1.44 12.93
N THR A 219 12.23 -2.61 12.37
CA THR A 219 13.45 -3.38 12.65
C THR A 219 14.33 -3.46 11.40
N ALA A 220 15.51 -4.08 11.53
CA ALA A 220 16.35 -4.36 10.38
C ALA A 220 15.65 -5.30 9.39
N SER A 221 14.83 -6.25 9.88
CA SER A 221 14.15 -7.28 9.09
C SER A 221 12.67 -6.99 8.82
N GLY A 222 12.18 -5.77 9.01
CA GLY A 222 10.79 -5.41 8.73
C GLY A 222 10.08 -4.69 9.86
N VAL A 223 8.92 -5.19 10.28
CA VAL A 223 8.07 -4.58 11.34
C VAL A 223 7.67 -5.62 12.39
N THR A 224 7.47 -5.16 13.63
CA THR A 224 7.00 -5.99 14.76
C THR A 224 5.97 -5.26 15.61
#